data_7881513fef4e2a8a92c4e962ffb1c130
#
_entry.id   7881513fef4e2a8a92c4e962ffb1c130
#
_cell.length_a   1.000
_cell.length_b   1.000
_cell.length_c   1.000
_cell.angle_alpha   90.00
_cell.angle_beta   90.00
_cell.angle_gamma   90.00
#
_symmetry.space_group_name_H-M   'P 1'
#
loop_
_entity.id
_entity.type
_entity.pdbx_description
1 polymer ?
#
loop_
_entity_poly.entity_id
_entity_poly.type
_entity_poly.pdbx_seq_one_letter_code
_entity_poly.pdbx_strand_id
1 'polypeptide(L)'
;MENTKITLTDIEKEKLMACVGIVAKDFQIKRYGVEREFDKIENEGGRDDRLSDLMNYYRERQNFYEELEQKVKRAVENNQL
;
A
#
# COMPACT_ATOMS: atom_id res chain seq x y z
N MET A 1 2.66 29.98 18.00
CA MET A 1 2.98 29.02 16.90
C MET A 1 1.77 28.87 16.00
N GLU A 2 1.95 29.16 14.77
CA GLU A 2 0.87 29.08 13.81
C GLU A 2 0.72 27.68 13.26
N ASN A 3 -0.49 27.16 13.35
CA ASN A 3 -0.84 25.93 12.65
C ASN A 3 -1.12 26.28 11.21
N THR A 4 -0.17 26.01 10.34
CA THR A 4 -0.40 26.17 8.92
C THR A 4 -1.32 25.07 8.46
N LYS A 5 -2.57 25.42 8.22
CA LYS A 5 -3.52 24.47 7.65
C LYS A 5 -3.28 24.41 6.15
N ILE A 6 -2.84 23.26 5.69
CA ILE A 6 -2.68 23.01 4.24
C ILE A 6 -4.06 22.72 3.67
N THR A 7 -4.48 23.54 2.74
CA THR A 7 -5.76 23.34 2.05
C THR A 7 -5.46 22.87 0.62
N LEU A 8 -5.93 21.67 0.31
CA LEU A 8 -5.80 21.11 -1.03
C LEU A 8 -7.04 21.43 -1.87
N THR A 9 -6.83 21.65 -3.16
CA THR A 9 -7.92 21.77 -4.11
C THR A 9 -8.56 20.41 -4.33
N ASP A 10 -9.76 20.36 -4.91
CA ASP A 10 -10.45 19.10 -5.20
C ASP A 10 -9.63 18.22 -6.14
N ILE A 11 -8.97 18.80 -7.13
CA ILE A 11 -8.10 18.07 -8.05
C ILE A 11 -6.90 17.49 -7.32
N GLU A 12 -6.29 18.26 -6.41
CA GLU A 12 -5.15 17.78 -5.61
C GLU A 12 -5.54 16.65 -4.68
N LYS A 13 -6.71 16.72 -4.06
CA LYS A 13 -7.26 15.65 -3.22
C LYS A 13 -7.45 14.36 -4.02
N GLU A 14 -8.03 14.47 -5.21
CA GLU A 14 -8.23 13.35 -6.11
C GLU A 14 -6.91 12.71 -6.52
N LYS A 15 -5.94 13.52 -6.89
CA LYS A 15 -4.59 13.06 -7.26
C LYS A 15 -3.89 12.36 -6.10
N LEU A 16 -4.00 12.91 -4.89
CA LEU A 16 -3.42 12.32 -3.69
C LEU A 16 -4.00 10.93 -3.43
N MET A 17 -5.33 10.80 -3.49
CA MET A 17 -6.01 9.52 -3.30
C MET A 17 -5.58 8.51 -4.36
N ALA A 18 -5.50 8.93 -5.61
CA ALA A 18 -5.08 8.07 -6.70
C ALA A 18 -3.64 7.57 -6.51
N CYS A 19 -2.73 8.47 -6.10
CA CYS A 19 -1.32 8.10 -5.85
C CYS A 19 -1.19 7.04 -4.74
N VAL A 20 -1.89 7.23 -3.62
CA VAL A 20 -1.85 6.29 -2.50
C VAL A 20 -2.43 4.95 -2.92
N GLY A 21 -3.54 4.95 -3.65
CA GLY A 21 -4.18 3.73 -4.16
C GLY A 21 -3.30 2.98 -5.13
N ILE A 22 -2.59 3.67 -6.02
CA ILE A 22 -1.65 3.06 -6.96
C ILE A 22 -0.50 2.38 -6.22
N VAL A 23 0.06 3.03 -5.20
CA VAL A 23 1.16 2.45 -4.39
C VAL A 23 0.69 1.20 -3.67
N ALA A 24 -0.47 1.24 -3.03
CA ALA A 24 -1.05 0.09 -2.34
C ALA A 24 -1.23 -1.09 -3.31
N LYS A 25 -1.79 -0.82 -4.48
CA LYS A 25 -2.01 -1.84 -5.49
C LYS A 25 -0.70 -2.41 -6.05
N ASP A 26 0.31 -1.57 -6.22
CA ASP A 26 1.62 -2.01 -6.68
C ASP A 26 2.23 -3.04 -5.72
N PHE A 27 2.17 -2.78 -4.41
CA PHE A 27 2.64 -3.73 -3.40
C PHE A 27 1.81 -5.01 -3.38
N GLN A 28 0.51 -4.92 -3.60
CA GLN A 28 -0.36 -6.09 -3.73
C GLN A 28 0.08 -6.98 -4.88
N ILE A 29 0.34 -6.40 -6.05
CA ILE A 29 0.80 -7.14 -7.22
C ILE A 29 2.16 -7.80 -6.97
N LYS A 30 3.09 -7.06 -6.36
CA LYS A 30 4.41 -7.59 -6.00
C LYS A 30 4.30 -8.75 -5.01
N ARG A 31 3.42 -8.63 -4.02
CA ARG A 31 3.18 -9.69 -3.05
C ARG A 31 2.67 -10.96 -3.73
N TYR A 32 1.69 -10.83 -4.61
CA TYR A 32 1.13 -11.99 -5.32
C TYR A 32 2.18 -12.69 -6.19
N GLY A 33 3.06 -11.94 -6.84
CA GLY A 33 4.15 -12.51 -7.62
C GLY A 33 5.11 -13.35 -6.76
N VAL A 34 5.48 -12.83 -5.60
CA VAL A 34 6.35 -13.53 -4.66
C VAL A 34 5.65 -14.75 -4.05
N GLU A 35 4.38 -14.63 -3.68
CA GLU A 35 3.59 -15.75 -3.15
C GLU A 35 3.51 -16.89 -4.15
N ARG A 36 3.35 -16.58 -5.42
CA ARG A 36 3.28 -17.57 -6.49
C ARG A 36 4.59 -18.36 -6.62
N GLU A 37 5.72 -17.67 -6.56
CA GLU A 37 7.03 -18.32 -6.60
C GLU A 37 7.29 -19.15 -5.34
N PHE A 38 6.91 -18.63 -4.18
CA PHE A 38 7.05 -19.34 -2.90
C PHE A 38 6.25 -20.65 -2.92
N ASP A 39 5.00 -20.59 -3.35
CA ASP A 39 4.12 -21.77 -3.44
C ASP A 39 4.68 -22.80 -4.42
N LYS A 40 5.24 -22.35 -5.54
CA LYS A 40 5.85 -23.23 -6.53
C LYS A 40 7.03 -23.98 -5.92
N ILE A 41 7.90 -23.29 -5.20
CA ILE A 41 9.08 -23.90 -4.56
C ILE A 41 8.64 -24.87 -3.47
N GLU A 42 7.63 -24.53 -2.66
CA GLU A 42 7.09 -25.42 -1.65
C GLU A 42 6.49 -26.69 -2.25
N ASN A 43 5.75 -26.56 -3.34
CA ASN A 43 5.15 -27.69 -4.03
C ASN A 43 6.20 -28.63 -4.63
N GLU A 44 7.39 -28.14 -4.93
CA GLU A 44 8.52 -28.94 -5.39
C GLU A 44 9.34 -29.52 -4.25
N GLY A 45 8.91 -29.33 -3.00
CA GLY A 45 9.60 -29.84 -1.81
C GLY A 45 10.73 -28.95 -1.32
N GLY A 46 10.85 -27.76 -1.89
CA GLY A 46 11.88 -26.77 -1.48
C GLY A 46 11.34 -25.76 -0.47
N ARG A 47 12.25 -24.92 0.00
CA ARG A 47 11.93 -23.82 0.89
C ARG A 47 12.88 -22.67 0.61
N ASP A 48 12.34 -21.45 0.50
CA ASP A 48 13.14 -20.25 0.30
C ASP A 48 12.74 -19.19 1.34
N ASP A 49 13.60 -19.04 2.35
CA ASP A 49 13.36 -18.09 3.44
C ASP A 49 13.42 -16.63 2.96
N ARG A 50 14.18 -16.36 1.90
CA ARG A 50 14.27 -15.00 1.33
C ARG A 50 12.94 -14.60 0.68
N LEU A 51 12.28 -15.54 0.01
CA LEU A 51 10.96 -15.27 -0.56
C LEU A 51 9.93 -15.06 0.54
N SER A 52 10.00 -15.82 1.63
CA SER A 52 9.14 -15.64 2.79
C SER A 52 9.31 -14.25 3.40
N ASP A 53 10.54 -13.81 3.61
CA ASP A 53 10.83 -12.48 4.16
C ASP A 53 10.35 -11.38 3.22
N LEU A 54 10.56 -11.54 1.92
CA LEU A 54 10.12 -10.57 0.92
C LEU A 54 8.59 -10.49 0.86
N MET A 55 7.92 -11.63 0.95
CA MET A 55 6.46 -11.69 0.98
C MET A 55 5.90 -10.94 2.19
N ASN A 56 6.51 -11.14 3.38
CA ASN A 56 6.12 -10.43 4.59
C ASN A 56 6.37 -8.93 4.46
N TYR A 57 7.50 -8.53 3.88
CA TYR A 57 7.83 -7.14 3.63
C TYR A 57 6.76 -6.48 2.75
N TYR A 58 6.39 -7.11 1.64
CA TYR A 58 5.37 -6.56 0.75
C TYR A 58 3.99 -6.53 1.39
N ARG A 59 3.66 -7.53 2.21
CA ARG A 59 2.39 -7.56 2.96
C ARG A 59 2.30 -6.39 3.93
N GLU A 60 3.36 -6.13 4.69
CA GLU A 60 3.40 -5.01 5.63
C GLU A 60 3.27 -3.67 4.92
N ARG A 61 3.97 -3.50 3.80
CA ARG A 61 3.90 -2.29 3.00
C ARG A 61 2.51 -2.10 2.39
N GLN A 62 1.93 -3.17 1.87
CA GLN A 62 0.57 -3.14 1.33
C GLN A 62 -0.43 -2.69 2.40
N ASN A 63 -0.38 -3.30 3.57
CA ASN A 63 -1.28 -2.96 4.67
C ASN A 63 -1.12 -1.50 5.10
N PHE A 64 0.12 -1.03 5.19
CA PHE A 64 0.42 0.35 5.54
C PHE A 64 -0.24 1.33 4.55
N TYR A 65 -0.06 1.10 3.25
CA TYR A 65 -0.60 2.01 2.23
C TYR A 65 -2.11 1.87 2.05
N GLU A 66 -2.69 0.70 2.29
CA GLU A 66 -4.15 0.52 2.31
C GLU A 66 -4.77 1.31 3.47
N GLU A 67 -4.16 1.26 4.65
CA GLU A 67 -4.62 2.04 5.80
C GLU A 67 -4.47 3.54 5.55
N LEU A 68 -3.35 3.94 4.93
CA LEU A 68 -3.14 5.34 4.57
C LEU A 68 -4.18 5.82 3.56
N GLU A 69 -4.51 4.99 2.57
CA GLU A 69 -5.57 5.29 1.60
C GLU A 69 -6.90 5.55 2.30
N GLN A 70 -7.27 4.72 3.28
CA GLN A 70 -8.49 4.90 4.04
C GLN A 70 -8.47 6.19 4.86
N LYS A 71 -7.33 6.51 5.46
CA LYS A 71 -7.18 7.76 6.23
C LYS A 71 -7.31 8.99 5.34
N VAL A 72 -6.68 8.97 4.17
CA VAL A 72 -6.77 10.06 3.20
C VAL A 72 -8.19 10.23 2.71
N LYS A 73 -8.86 9.12 2.39
CA LYS A 73 -10.25 9.12 1.95
C LYS A 73 -11.16 9.77 3.00
N ARG A 74 -11.02 9.37 4.26
CA ARG A 74 -11.82 9.96 5.35
C ARG A 74 -11.52 11.44 5.51
N ALA A 75 -10.25 11.83 5.43
CA ALA A 75 -9.87 13.23 5.56
C ALA A 75 -10.46 14.08 4.43
N VAL A 76 -10.49 13.55 3.21
CA VAL A 76 -11.12 14.23 2.06
C VAL A 76 -12.64 14.35 2.28
N GLU A 77 -13.30 13.28 2.70
CA GLU A 77 -14.75 13.26 2.94
C GLU A 77 -15.15 14.22 4.06
N ASN A 78 -14.29 14.40 5.06
CA ASN A 78 -14.54 15.25 6.22
C ASN A 78 -13.95 16.66 6.06
N ASN A 79 -13.49 17.02 4.88
CA ASN A 79 -12.87 18.34 4.60
C ASN A 79 -11.72 18.68 5.53
N GLN A 80 -10.90 17.69 5.87
CA GLN A 80 -9.73 17.88 6.73
C GLN A 80 -8.45 18.16 5.95
N LEU A 81 -8.52 18.14 4.63
CA LEU A 81 -7.41 18.44 3.74
C LEU A 81 -7.71 19.62 2.83
#